data_ec7f702a7a36394d152ffb8c16174bf1
#
_entry.id   ec7f702a7a36394d152ffb8c16174bf1
#
_cell.length_a   1.000
_cell.length_b   1.000
_cell.length_c   1.000
_cell.angle_alpha   90.00
_cell.angle_beta   90.00
_cell.angle_gamma   90.00
#
_symmetry.space_group_name_H-M   'P 1'
#
loop_
_entity.id
_entity.type
_entity.pdbx_description
1 polymer ?
#
loop_
_entity_poly.entity_id
_entity_poly.type
_entity_poly.pdbx_seq_one_letter_code
_entity_poly.pdbx_strand_id
1 'polypeptide(L)'
;MVTFAQMREATSTQTAFYDKRYREGYMESWDTGKIRKVHDLLHMLELPATGKALDFGSGNGVFTRVIKDTLPGWEVYGCEISPTALRNAAEKNPDCRFFGFEEADKYSGSFDLIFSHHVIEHVDDLPGTFRQLAAFSSPIATHLHILPCGNAGSYEYDLTQMMRNGIEHDREDRFYFEEPGHLRRLRDETFTNHLSAFGFKLTARFFSNQYWGAVNWITKSSPRFVKKLTDPRQAVDASAAERLAKTRRMLLPLTWLQFPKLKYDAAKNRWQKGVKEHLQASALFIPALLSGPLWHWLEKKSDREWDEKKLEPNGSEMFLVYKRAA
;
A
#
# COMPACT_ATOMS: atom_id res chain seq x y z
N MET A 1 -30.61 0.03 -0.51
CA MET A 1 -30.18 0.04 -1.93
C MET A 1 -29.60 1.42 -2.21
N VAL A 2 -28.28 1.56 -2.41
CA VAL A 2 -27.63 2.83 -2.72
C VAL A 2 -27.99 3.21 -4.14
N THR A 3 -28.44 4.45 -4.38
CA THR A 3 -28.86 4.88 -5.72
C THR A 3 -27.65 5.24 -6.60
N PHE A 4 -27.78 5.15 -7.93
CA PHE A 4 -26.76 5.55 -8.89
C PHE A 4 -26.27 6.99 -8.68
N ALA A 5 -27.14 7.88 -8.19
CA ALA A 5 -26.79 9.26 -7.87
C ALA A 5 -25.86 9.33 -6.65
N GLN A 6 -26.12 8.57 -5.60
CA GLN A 6 -25.27 8.50 -4.40
C GLN A 6 -23.90 7.87 -4.69
N MET A 7 -23.83 6.88 -5.57
CA MET A 7 -22.56 6.32 -6.05
C MET A 7 -21.72 7.35 -6.82
N ARG A 8 -22.32 8.14 -7.71
CA ARG A 8 -21.63 9.20 -8.45
C ARG A 8 -21.14 10.33 -7.54
N GLU A 9 -21.89 10.68 -6.52
CA GLU A 9 -21.53 11.73 -5.57
C GLU A 9 -20.38 11.29 -4.65
N ALA A 10 -20.40 10.07 -4.14
CA ALA A 10 -19.30 9.47 -3.37
C ALA A 10 -18.00 9.39 -4.22
N THR A 11 -18.09 8.92 -5.45
CA THR A 11 -16.96 8.85 -6.39
C THR A 11 -16.38 10.23 -6.69
N SER A 12 -17.24 11.28 -6.85
CA SER A 12 -16.78 12.65 -7.12
C SER A 12 -15.99 13.23 -5.93
N THR A 13 -16.42 12.95 -4.71
CA THR A 13 -15.74 13.38 -3.48
C THR A 13 -14.38 12.71 -3.32
N GLN A 14 -14.29 11.40 -3.56
CA GLN A 14 -13.03 10.66 -3.55
C GLN A 14 -12.08 11.16 -4.65
N THR A 15 -12.58 11.34 -5.87
CA THR A 15 -11.79 11.89 -6.98
C THR A 15 -11.18 13.24 -6.61
N ALA A 16 -11.97 14.16 -6.08
CA ALA A 16 -11.48 15.48 -5.66
C ALA A 16 -10.42 15.37 -4.53
N PHE A 17 -10.63 14.47 -3.56
CA PHE A 17 -9.70 14.22 -2.46
C PHE A 17 -8.35 13.73 -2.96
N TYR A 18 -8.33 12.68 -3.80
CA TYR A 18 -7.08 12.12 -4.33
C TYR A 18 -6.42 13.04 -5.36
N ASP A 19 -7.19 13.71 -6.23
CA ASP A 19 -6.65 14.63 -7.21
C ASP A 19 -5.87 15.78 -6.55
N LYS A 20 -6.40 16.32 -5.44
CA LYS A 20 -5.69 17.31 -4.62
C LYS A 20 -4.37 16.73 -4.07
N ARG A 21 -4.40 15.53 -3.48
CA ARG A 21 -3.19 14.89 -2.91
C ARG A 21 -2.11 14.66 -3.98
N TYR A 22 -2.48 14.19 -5.18
CA TYR A 22 -1.52 13.99 -6.27
C TYR A 22 -0.91 15.29 -6.77
N ARG A 23 -1.67 16.40 -6.81
CA ARG A 23 -1.11 17.73 -7.09
C ARG A 23 -0.09 18.18 -6.04
N GLU A 24 -0.25 17.74 -4.81
CA GLU A 24 0.64 18.06 -3.68
C GLU A 24 1.85 17.08 -3.58
N GLY A 25 1.98 16.12 -4.49
CA GLY A 25 3.09 15.16 -4.55
C GLY A 25 2.87 13.90 -3.72
N TYR A 26 1.64 13.42 -3.64
CA TYR A 26 1.32 12.15 -2.98
C TYR A 26 1.83 10.96 -3.80
N MET A 27 2.44 9.98 -3.13
CA MET A 27 2.87 8.68 -3.71
C MET A 27 3.73 8.82 -4.99
N GLU A 28 4.67 9.78 -5.00
CA GLU A 28 5.60 9.96 -6.14
C GLU A 28 6.61 8.82 -6.26
N SER A 29 6.88 8.10 -5.18
CA SER A 29 7.81 6.96 -5.14
C SER A 29 7.43 5.98 -4.04
N TRP A 30 7.90 4.75 -4.17
CA TRP A 30 7.73 3.68 -3.20
C TRP A 30 9.07 3.17 -2.69
N ASP A 31 9.06 2.51 -1.54
CA ASP A 31 10.23 1.84 -0.95
C ASP A 31 10.76 0.75 -1.89
N THR A 32 12.07 0.70 -2.09
CA THR A 32 12.72 -0.24 -3.01
C THR A 32 12.51 -1.69 -2.62
N GLY A 33 12.42 -1.98 -1.31
CA GLY A 33 12.11 -3.32 -0.81
C GLY A 33 10.70 -3.76 -1.20
N LYS A 34 9.73 -2.83 -1.23
CA LYS A 34 8.37 -3.12 -1.68
C LYS A 34 8.31 -3.37 -3.18
N ILE A 35 8.99 -2.54 -3.98
CA ILE A 35 9.11 -2.74 -5.44
C ILE A 35 9.70 -4.12 -5.74
N ARG A 36 10.78 -4.52 -5.03
CA ARG A 36 11.40 -5.84 -5.21
C ARG A 36 10.43 -6.98 -4.87
N LYS A 37 9.69 -6.90 -3.76
CA LYS A 37 8.70 -7.93 -3.41
C LYS A 37 7.64 -8.11 -4.49
N VAL A 38 7.14 -7.02 -5.08
CA VAL A 38 6.17 -7.07 -6.19
C VAL A 38 6.79 -7.72 -7.42
N HIS A 39 8.00 -7.31 -7.79
CA HIS A 39 8.75 -7.91 -8.91
C HIS A 39 8.92 -9.43 -8.72
N ASP A 40 9.39 -9.86 -7.54
CA ASP A 40 9.63 -11.27 -7.24
C ASP A 40 8.32 -12.09 -7.25
N LEU A 41 7.22 -11.51 -6.73
CA LEU A 41 5.91 -12.16 -6.77
C LEU A 41 5.39 -12.30 -8.20
N LEU A 42 5.53 -11.28 -9.05
CA LEU A 42 5.12 -11.36 -10.46
C LEU A 42 5.85 -12.49 -11.20
N HIS A 43 7.15 -12.69 -10.94
CA HIS A 43 7.89 -13.82 -11.48
C HIS A 43 7.40 -15.19 -10.96
N MET A 44 6.91 -15.26 -9.72
CA MET A 44 6.37 -16.49 -9.13
C MET A 44 4.99 -16.88 -9.66
N LEU A 45 4.26 -15.98 -10.34
CA LEU A 45 2.89 -16.25 -10.80
C LEU A 45 2.81 -17.19 -12.00
N GLU A 46 3.92 -17.58 -12.60
CA GLU A 46 3.97 -18.48 -13.78
C GLU A 46 3.02 -18.00 -14.89
N LEU A 47 3.05 -16.70 -15.20
CA LEU A 47 2.22 -16.09 -16.21
C LEU A 47 2.70 -16.45 -17.64
N PRO A 48 1.82 -16.46 -18.65
CA PRO A 48 2.22 -16.67 -20.03
C PRO A 48 3.18 -15.58 -20.53
N ALA A 49 3.91 -15.84 -21.63
CA ALA A 49 4.87 -14.90 -22.19
C ALA A 49 4.25 -13.57 -22.64
N THR A 50 2.98 -13.56 -23.00
CA THR A 50 2.21 -12.40 -23.44
C THR A 50 0.83 -12.37 -22.78
N GLY A 51 0.27 -11.19 -22.64
CA GLY A 51 -1.06 -10.99 -22.06
C GLY A 51 -1.37 -9.52 -21.84
N LYS A 52 -2.48 -9.24 -21.18
CA LYS A 52 -2.89 -7.89 -20.77
C LYS A 52 -2.97 -7.79 -19.25
N ALA A 53 -2.26 -6.82 -18.69
CA ALA A 53 -2.27 -6.54 -17.26
C ALA A 53 -2.96 -5.21 -16.95
N LEU A 54 -3.74 -5.19 -15.88
CA LEU A 54 -4.34 -3.99 -15.31
C LEU A 54 -3.73 -3.69 -13.93
N ASP A 55 -3.17 -2.51 -13.78
CA ASP A 55 -2.86 -1.89 -12.49
C ASP A 55 -4.08 -1.07 -12.04
N PHE A 56 -4.89 -1.66 -11.16
CA PHE A 56 -6.13 -1.06 -10.67
C PHE A 56 -5.83 -0.11 -9.52
N GLY A 57 -6.12 1.18 -9.69
CA GLY A 57 -5.70 2.27 -8.80
C GLY A 57 -4.22 2.60 -8.99
N SER A 58 -3.80 2.79 -10.26
CA SER A 58 -2.40 2.91 -10.66
C SER A 58 -1.64 4.13 -10.09
N GLY A 59 -2.36 5.13 -9.55
CA GLY A 59 -1.76 6.36 -9.08
C GLY A 59 -0.87 7.01 -10.13
N ASN A 60 0.36 7.38 -9.72
CA ASN A 60 1.38 7.96 -10.62
C ASN A 60 2.11 6.91 -11.50
N GLY A 61 1.62 5.67 -11.60
CA GLY A 61 2.12 4.62 -12.49
C GLY A 61 3.40 3.92 -12.03
N VAL A 62 3.74 3.97 -10.74
CA VAL A 62 4.97 3.35 -10.23
C VAL A 62 4.91 1.83 -10.38
N PHE A 63 3.83 1.18 -9.93
CA PHE A 63 3.68 -0.27 -10.09
C PHE A 63 3.29 -0.68 -11.49
N THR A 64 2.61 0.18 -12.26
CA THR A 64 2.43 -0.02 -13.71
C THR A 64 3.79 -0.20 -14.40
N ARG A 65 4.81 0.62 -14.02
CA ARG A 65 6.18 0.46 -14.52
C ARG A 65 6.82 -0.85 -14.08
N VAL A 66 6.67 -1.22 -12.80
CA VAL A 66 7.20 -2.49 -12.28
C VAL A 66 6.61 -3.69 -13.03
N ILE A 67 5.30 -3.69 -13.29
CA ILE A 67 4.64 -4.74 -14.08
C ILE A 67 5.23 -4.77 -15.49
N LYS A 68 5.37 -3.62 -16.16
CA LYS A 68 5.88 -3.55 -17.54
C LYS A 68 7.34 -4.02 -17.64
N ASP A 69 8.18 -3.66 -16.68
CA ASP A 69 9.59 -4.06 -16.66
C ASP A 69 9.73 -5.57 -16.36
N THR A 70 8.85 -6.12 -15.53
CA THR A 70 8.86 -7.55 -15.17
C THR A 70 8.27 -8.42 -16.28
N LEU A 71 7.27 -7.91 -17.00
CA LEU A 71 6.51 -8.61 -18.05
C LEU A 71 6.62 -7.86 -19.39
N PRO A 72 7.80 -7.80 -20.01
CA PRO A 72 8.04 -6.93 -21.17
C PRO A 72 7.17 -7.29 -22.40
N GLY A 73 6.73 -8.55 -22.52
CA GLY A 73 5.84 -9.01 -23.61
C GLY A 73 4.36 -8.65 -23.39
N TRP A 74 4.00 -8.03 -22.26
CA TRP A 74 2.61 -7.74 -21.93
C TRP A 74 2.20 -6.31 -22.31
N GLU A 75 0.94 -6.15 -22.70
CA GLU A 75 0.28 -4.84 -22.75
C GLU A 75 -0.13 -4.47 -21.32
N VAL A 76 0.39 -3.35 -20.80
CA VAL A 76 0.12 -2.93 -19.43
C VAL A 76 -0.74 -1.68 -19.42
N TYR A 77 -1.78 -1.72 -18.62
CA TYR A 77 -2.78 -0.66 -18.45
C TYR A 77 -2.81 -0.22 -16.99
N GLY A 78 -3.07 1.06 -16.76
CA GLY A 78 -3.39 1.62 -15.45
C GLY A 78 -4.79 2.21 -15.46
N CYS A 79 -5.57 1.95 -14.39
CA CYS A 79 -6.87 2.56 -14.16
C CYS A 79 -6.82 3.41 -12.88
N GLU A 80 -7.27 4.67 -12.92
CA GLU A 80 -7.18 5.60 -11.79
C GLU A 80 -8.33 6.61 -11.80
N ILE A 81 -8.79 7.05 -10.61
CA ILE A 81 -9.87 8.05 -10.48
C ILE A 81 -9.37 9.49 -10.60
N SER A 82 -8.09 9.76 -10.30
CA SER A 82 -7.50 11.10 -10.34
C SER A 82 -7.01 11.46 -11.73
N PRO A 83 -7.57 12.49 -12.39
CA PRO A 83 -7.07 12.97 -13.67
C PRO A 83 -5.61 13.45 -13.61
N THR A 84 -5.17 14.00 -12.46
CA THR A 84 -3.79 14.42 -12.27
C THR A 84 -2.84 13.22 -12.22
N ALA A 85 -3.20 12.17 -11.49
CA ALA A 85 -2.39 10.95 -11.43
C ALA A 85 -2.32 10.26 -12.79
N LEU A 86 -3.43 10.17 -13.54
CA LEU A 86 -3.46 9.61 -14.90
C LEU A 86 -2.48 10.34 -15.84
N ARG A 87 -2.48 11.67 -15.85
CA ARG A 87 -1.53 12.45 -16.66
C ARG A 87 -0.08 12.17 -16.26
N ASN A 88 0.22 12.22 -14.95
CA ASN A 88 1.56 11.95 -14.45
C ASN A 88 2.04 10.53 -14.81
N ALA A 89 1.14 9.55 -14.70
CA ALA A 89 1.44 8.15 -15.02
C ALA A 89 1.73 7.96 -16.52
N ALA A 90 0.93 8.57 -17.40
CA ALA A 90 1.10 8.50 -18.85
C ALA A 90 2.41 9.18 -19.29
N GLU A 91 2.75 10.32 -18.71
CA GLU A 91 4.02 11.02 -19.00
C GLU A 91 5.24 10.19 -18.59
N LYS A 92 5.16 9.49 -17.45
CA LYS A 92 6.28 8.66 -16.94
C LYS A 92 6.40 7.30 -17.63
N ASN A 93 5.29 6.78 -18.20
CA ASN A 93 5.21 5.44 -18.79
C ASN A 93 4.58 5.49 -20.18
N PRO A 94 5.25 6.06 -21.20
CA PRO A 94 4.69 6.27 -22.53
C PRO A 94 4.42 4.96 -23.29
N ASP A 95 4.97 3.84 -22.85
CA ASP A 95 4.77 2.48 -23.38
C ASP A 95 3.65 1.69 -22.65
N CYS A 96 2.95 2.33 -21.72
CA CYS A 96 1.76 1.81 -21.04
C CYS A 96 0.53 2.63 -21.42
N ARG A 97 -0.67 2.11 -21.16
CA ARG A 97 -1.94 2.79 -21.44
C ARG A 97 -2.64 3.12 -20.13
N PHE A 98 -3.28 4.29 -20.07
CA PHE A 98 -3.99 4.74 -18.87
C PHE A 98 -5.41 5.19 -19.21
N PHE A 99 -6.37 4.87 -18.33
CA PHE A 99 -7.77 5.25 -18.52
C PHE A 99 -8.46 5.55 -17.17
N GLY A 100 -9.47 6.41 -17.21
CA GLY A 100 -10.34 6.69 -16.08
C GLY A 100 -11.47 5.69 -15.94
N PHE A 101 -12.14 5.67 -14.80
CA PHE A 101 -13.26 4.74 -14.55
C PHE A 101 -14.46 4.95 -15.46
N GLU A 102 -14.61 6.12 -16.07
CA GLU A 102 -15.63 6.42 -17.08
C GLU A 102 -15.48 5.59 -18.36
N GLU A 103 -14.29 5.04 -18.59
CA GLU A 103 -14.00 4.17 -19.74
C GLU A 103 -14.02 2.68 -19.39
N ALA A 104 -14.28 2.31 -18.13
CA ALA A 104 -14.17 0.96 -17.62
C ALA A 104 -14.91 -0.09 -18.46
N ASP A 105 -16.10 0.23 -18.94
CA ASP A 105 -16.94 -0.70 -19.71
C ASP A 105 -16.27 -1.18 -21.01
N LYS A 106 -15.36 -0.38 -21.60
CA LYS A 106 -14.62 -0.74 -22.82
C LYS A 106 -13.65 -1.92 -22.60
N TYR A 107 -13.32 -2.20 -21.35
CA TYR A 107 -12.29 -3.17 -20.96
C TYR A 107 -12.87 -4.42 -20.26
N SER A 108 -14.18 -4.65 -20.34
CA SER A 108 -14.81 -5.85 -19.78
C SER A 108 -14.18 -7.12 -20.37
N GLY A 109 -13.83 -8.08 -19.49
CA GLY A 109 -13.22 -9.35 -19.89
C GLY A 109 -11.83 -9.27 -20.53
N SER A 110 -11.11 -8.16 -20.36
CA SER A 110 -9.94 -7.87 -21.18
C SER A 110 -8.61 -8.28 -20.56
N PHE A 111 -8.51 -8.44 -19.23
CA PHE A 111 -7.22 -8.55 -18.55
C PHE A 111 -6.94 -9.94 -18.00
N ASP A 112 -5.74 -10.43 -18.27
CA ASP A 112 -5.23 -11.73 -17.83
C ASP A 112 -4.51 -11.63 -16.48
N LEU A 113 -4.05 -10.42 -16.10
CA LEU A 113 -3.55 -10.07 -14.78
C LEU A 113 -4.27 -8.83 -14.26
N ILE A 114 -4.89 -8.94 -13.10
CA ILE A 114 -5.40 -7.82 -12.32
C ILE A 114 -4.49 -7.61 -11.12
N PHE A 115 -3.87 -6.46 -11.04
CA PHE A 115 -3.01 -6.05 -9.94
C PHE A 115 -3.65 -4.88 -9.20
N SER A 116 -3.55 -4.83 -7.87
CA SER A 116 -3.81 -3.61 -7.09
C SER A 116 -2.87 -3.52 -5.89
N HIS A 117 -2.44 -2.31 -5.58
CA HIS A 117 -1.53 -2.06 -4.48
C HIS A 117 -2.01 -0.88 -3.64
N HIS A 118 -2.46 -1.14 -2.41
CA HIS A 118 -3.02 -0.15 -1.49
C HIS A 118 -4.16 0.68 -2.12
N VAL A 119 -5.20 -0.01 -2.58
CA VAL A 119 -6.39 0.58 -3.23
C VAL A 119 -7.67 0.17 -2.51
N ILE A 120 -7.83 -1.12 -2.22
CA ILE A 120 -9.10 -1.68 -1.77
C ILE A 120 -9.52 -1.18 -0.39
N GLU A 121 -8.56 -0.83 0.45
CA GLU A 121 -8.81 -0.19 1.76
C GLU A 121 -9.39 1.23 1.66
N HIS A 122 -9.31 1.84 0.48
CA HIS A 122 -9.75 3.22 0.22
C HIS A 122 -11.11 3.33 -0.46
N VAL A 123 -11.65 2.24 -1.04
CA VAL A 123 -12.87 2.31 -1.84
C VAL A 123 -14.13 2.40 -0.98
N ASP A 124 -15.09 3.27 -1.34
CA ASP A 124 -16.35 3.41 -0.60
C ASP A 124 -17.26 2.20 -0.82
N ASP A 125 -17.48 1.82 -2.09
CA ASP A 125 -18.31 0.68 -2.48
C ASP A 125 -17.45 -0.58 -2.67
N LEU A 126 -17.18 -1.28 -1.57
CA LEU A 126 -16.40 -2.51 -1.61
C LEU A 126 -17.03 -3.62 -2.49
N PRO A 127 -18.33 -3.95 -2.36
CA PRO A 127 -18.97 -4.93 -3.24
C PRO A 127 -18.94 -4.54 -4.72
N GLY A 128 -19.17 -3.28 -5.04
CA GLY A 128 -19.08 -2.74 -6.41
C GLY A 128 -17.68 -2.86 -6.99
N THR A 129 -16.66 -2.58 -6.17
CA THR A 129 -15.26 -2.70 -6.58
C THR A 129 -14.90 -4.15 -6.92
N PHE A 130 -15.30 -5.13 -6.11
CA PHE A 130 -15.05 -6.55 -6.44
C PHE A 130 -15.81 -7.00 -7.70
N ARG A 131 -17.02 -6.49 -7.92
CA ARG A 131 -17.77 -6.71 -9.17
C ARG A 131 -17.02 -6.14 -10.37
N GLN A 132 -16.44 -4.94 -10.24
CA GLN A 132 -15.66 -4.31 -11.30
C GLN A 132 -14.35 -5.07 -11.59
N LEU A 133 -13.63 -5.52 -10.57
CA LEU A 133 -12.44 -6.37 -10.73
C LEU A 133 -12.78 -7.66 -11.49
N ALA A 134 -13.89 -8.31 -11.13
CA ALA A 134 -14.38 -9.51 -11.83
C ALA A 134 -14.80 -9.21 -13.27
N ALA A 135 -15.42 -8.05 -13.52
CA ALA A 135 -15.83 -7.63 -14.87
C ALA A 135 -14.63 -7.35 -15.79
N PHE A 136 -13.54 -6.83 -15.27
CA PHE A 136 -12.30 -6.62 -16.03
C PHE A 136 -11.58 -7.93 -16.40
N SER A 137 -11.82 -9.00 -15.66
CA SER A 137 -11.05 -10.25 -15.73
C SER A 137 -11.41 -11.07 -16.96
N SER A 138 -10.40 -11.52 -17.71
CA SER A 138 -10.54 -12.55 -18.74
C SER A 138 -10.90 -13.91 -18.11
N PRO A 139 -11.31 -14.90 -18.94
CA PRO A 139 -11.59 -16.26 -18.44
C PRO A 139 -10.41 -16.94 -17.74
N ILE A 140 -9.18 -16.53 -18.00
CA ILE A 140 -7.94 -17.11 -17.45
C ILE A 140 -7.26 -16.19 -16.44
N ALA A 141 -7.93 -15.13 -15.99
CA ALA A 141 -7.33 -14.07 -15.19
C ALA A 141 -6.71 -14.57 -13.88
N THR A 142 -5.53 -14.06 -13.60
CA THR A 142 -4.86 -14.09 -12.30
C THR A 142 -4.98 -12.74 -11.62
N HIS A 143 -5.25 -12.72 -10.31
CA HIS A 143 -5.26 -11.50 -9.51
C HIS A 143 -4.09 -11.51 -8.53
N LEU A 144 -3.48 -10.35 -8.32
CA LEU A 144 -2.52 -10.08 -7.25
C LEU A 144 -2.92 -8.79 -6.54
N HIS A 145 -3.41 -8.91 -5.31
CA HIS A 145 -3.82 -7.78 -4.49
C HIS A 145 -2.91 -7.60 -3.29
N ILE A 146 -2.44 -6.39 -3.05
CA ILE A 146 -1.54 -6.03 -1.94
C ILE A 146 -2.19 -4.91 -1.16
N LEU A 147 -2.43 -5.14 0.14
CA LEU A 147 -3.11 -4.16 1.00
C LEU A 147 -2.78 -4.39 2.49
N PRO A 148 -3.09 -3.39 3.36
CA PRO A 148 -2.97 -3.56 4.81
C PRO A 148 -3.81 -4.74 5.30
N CYS A 149 -3.22 -5.56 6.18
CA CYS A 149 -3.84 -6.77 6.71
C CYS A 149 -4.38 -6.56 8.13
N GLY A 150 -5.63 -6.94 8.37
CA GLY A 150 -6.29 -6.91 9.67
C GLY A 150 -6.14 -8.20 10.48
N ASN A 151 -5.36 -9.18 10.02
CA ASN A 151 -5.13 -10.41 10.77
C ASN A 151 -4.45 -10.13 12.12
N ALA A 152 -4.78 -10.94 13.12
CA ALA A 152 -4.17 -10.86 14.44
C ALA A 152 -2.69 -11.30 14.41
N GLY A 153 -1.91 -10.85 15.41
CA GLY A 153 -0.55 -11.33 15.68
C GLY A 153 0.56 -10.54 14.97
N SER A 154 0.24 -9.49 14.20
CA SER A 154 1.26 -8.56 13.74
C SER A 154 1.66 -7.58 14.84
N TYR A 155 2.87 -7.01 14.73
CA TYR A 155 3.32 -5.98 15.67
C TYR A 155 2.38 -4.76 15.73
N GLU A 156 1.82 -4.36 14.60
CA GLU A 156 0.83 -3.28 14.53
C GLU A 156 -0.48 -3.66 15.22
N TYR A 157 -0.96 -4.88 14.99
CA TYR A 157 -2.16 -5.39 15.67
C TYR A 157 -1.97 -5.40 17.19
N ASP A 158 -0.82 -5.87 17.67
CA ASP A 158 -0.50 -5.88 19.11
C ASP A 158 -0.46 -4.47 19.71
N LEU A 159 0.04 -3.48 18.94
CA LEU A 159 0.00 -2.08 19.37
C LEU A 159 -1.42 -1.55 19.48
N THR A 160 -2.29 -1.89 18.52
CA THR A 160 -3.70 -1.47 18.56
C THR A 160 -4.45 -2.09 19.72
N GLN A 161 -4.19 -3.37 20.06
CA GLN A 161 -4.81 -4.04 21.19
C GLN A 161 -4.46 -3.40 22.55
N MET A 162 -3.32 -2.72 22.64
CA MET A 162 -2.92 -1.98 23.85
C MET A 162 -3.61 -0.61 23.99
N MET A 163 -4.32 -0.12 22.98
CA MET A 163 -4.96 1.20 22.96
C MET A 163 -6.47 1.10 23.18
N ARG A 164 -7.07 2.00 23.96
CA ARG A 164 -8.51 2.00 24.30
C ARG A 164 -9.44 1.97 23.09
N ASN A 165 -9.08 2.68 22.05
CA ASN A 165 -9.82 2.73 20.78
C ASN A 165 -8.86 2.33 19.64
N GLY A 166 -8.13 1.23 19.84
CA GLY A 166 -7.08 0.82 18.92
C GLY A 166 -7.63 0.29 17.61
N ILE A 167 -8.78 -0.40 17.64
CA ILE A 167 -9.51 -0.87 16.46
C ILE A 167 -10.86 -0.17 16.44
N GLU A 168 -11.17 0.48 15.33
CA GLU A 168 -12.42 1.16 15.04
C GLU A 168 -13.39 0.16 14.40
N HIS A 169 -14.11 -0.63 15.21
CA HIS A 169 -15.02 -1.69 14.74
C HIS A 169 -16.20 -1.17 13.92
N ASP A 170 -16.66 0.05 14.18
CA ASP A 170 -17.67 0.78 13.40
C ASP A 170 -17.16 1.22 12.01
N ARG A 171 -15.87 1.11 11.77
CA ARG A 171 -15.18 1.42 10.52
C ARG A 171 -14.42 0.21 9.97
N GLU A 172 -15.10 -0.91 9.88
CA GLU A 172 -14.58 -2.16 9.31
C GLU A 172 -13.18 -2.53 9.81
N ASP A 173 -13.00 -2.54 11.15
CA ASP A 173 -11.77 -2.90 11.88
C ASP A 173 -10.55 -2.01 11.55
N ARG A 174 -10.76 -0.79 11.11
CA ARG A 174 -9.69 0.17 10.85
C ARG A 174 -8.85 0.41 12.11
N PHE A 175 -7.53 0.53 11.95
CA PHE A 175 -6.65 0.87 13.07
C PHE A 175 -6.60 2.39 13.30
N TYR A 176 -6.65 2.81 14.58
CA TYR A 176 -6.74 4.23 15.00
C TYR A 176 -5.65 5.14 14.44
N PHE A 177 -4.51 4.61 14.03
CA PHE A 177 -3.37 5.37 13.54
C PHE A 177 -3.34 5.55 12.03
N GLU A 178 -4.21 4.89 11.31
CA GLU A 178 -4.23 4.96 9.85
C GLU A 178 -4.58 6.35 9.33
N GLU A 179 -4.20 6.61 8.10
CA GLU A 179 -4.51 7.88 7.45
C GLU A 179 -6.02 8.02 7.17
N PRO A 180 -6.53 9.25 7.03
CA PRO A 180 -7.97 9.48 6.83
C PRO A 180 -8.55 8.83 5.57
N GLY A 181 -7.71 8.53 4.57
CA GLY A 181 -8.14 7.85 3.35
C GLY A 181 -8.42 6.36 3.50
N HIS A 182 -7.85 5.70 4.53
CA HIS A 182 -8.17 4.30 4.83
C HIS A 182 -9.55 4.22 5.48
N LEU A 183 -10.47 3.55 4.83
CA LEU A 183 -11.84 3.37 5.32
C LEU A 183 -11.98 2.09 6.16
N ARG A 184 -11.14 1.11 5.91
CA ARG A 184 -11.18 -0.23 6.50
C ARG A 184 -9.82 -0.89 6.60
N ARG A 185 -9.78 -2.02 7.32
CA ARG A 185 -8.64 -2.94 7.31
C ARG A 185 -9.13 -4.38 7.20
N LEU A 186 -9.05 -4.92 5.99
CA LEU A 186 -9.57 -6.25 5.68
C LEU A 186 -8.66 -7.36 6.22
N ARG A 187 -9.30 -8.48 6.60
CA ARG A 187 -8.61 -9.76 6.81
C ARG A 187 -8.54 -10.51 5.48
N ASP A 188 -7.56 -11.39 5.34
CA ASP A 188 -7.40 -12.21 4.15
C ASP A 188 -8.63 -13.09 3.86
N GLU A 189 -9.29 -13.62 4.90
CA GLU A 189 -10.53 -14.37 4.78
C GLU A 189 -11.68 -13.51 4.23
N THR A 190 -11.86 -12.30 4.76
CA THR A 190 -12.90 -11.37 4.30
C THR A 190 -12.70 -11.00 2.83
N PHE A 191 -11.46 -10.68 2.44
CA PHE A 191 -11.12 -10.40 1.05
C PHE A 191 -11.42 -11.59 0.14
N THR A 192 -11.02 -12.80 0.58
CA THR A 192 -11.25 -14.06 -0.15
C THR A 192 -12.72 -14.31 -0.38
N ASN A 193 -13.58 -14.09 0.63
CA ASN A 193 -15.02 -14.29 0.50
C ASN A 193 -15.63 -13.40 -0.60
N HIS A 194 -15.18 -12.15 -0.72
CA HIS A 194 -15.63 -11.25 -1.78
C HIS A 194 -15.26 -11.74 -3.18
N LEU A 195 -14.00 -12.12 -3.43
CA LEU A 195 -13.59 -12.59 -4.76
C LEU A 195 -14.12 -13.98 -5.10
N SER A 196 -14.28 -14.85 -4.11
CA SER A 196 -14.84 -16.20 -4.30
C SER A 196 -16.29 -16.15 -4.83
N ALA A 197 -17.06 -15.11 -4.46
CA ALA A 197 -18.41 -14.89 -4.99
C ALA A 197 -18.44 -14.68 -6.51
N PHE A 198 -17.32 -14.34 -7.14
CA PHE A 198 -17.16 -14.16 -8.58
C PHE A 198 -16.37 -15.30 -9.26
N GLY A 199 -16.20 -16.45 -8.57
CA GLY A 199 -15.56 -17.62 -9.13
C GLY A 199 -14.04 -17.60 -9.10
N PHE A 200 -13.42 -16.78 -8.23
CA PHE A 200 -11.97 -16.80 -8.02
C PHE A 200 -11.61 -17.62 -6.77
N LYS A 201 -10.52 -18.40 -6.87
CA LYS A 201 -9.97 -19.16 -5.76
C LYS A 201 -8.63 -18.60 -5.33
N LEU A 202 -8.41 -18.45 -4.03
CA LEU A 202 -7.12 -18.13 -3.45
C LEU A 202 -6.14 -19.27 -3.77
N THR A 203 -5.04 -18.96 -4.45
CA THR A 203 -4.00 -19.93 -4.83
C THR A 203 -2.71 -19.76 -4.05
N ALA A 204 -2.41 -18.53 -3.63
CA ALA A 204 -1.29 -18.24 -2.73
C ALA A 204 -1.59 -17.00 -1.89
N ARG A 205 -1.00 -16.93 -0.70
CA ARG A 205 -1.02 -15.75 0.15
C ARG A 205 0.33 -15.58 0.83
N PHE A 206 0.75 -14.33 0.93
CA PHE A 206 1.98 -13.97 1.61
C PHE A 206 1.70 -12.79 2.53
N PHE A 207 2.55 -12.64 3.56
CA PHE A 207 2.39 -11.57 4.55
C PHE A 207 3.74 -10.92 4.84
N SER A 208 3.75 -9.62 5.07
CA SER A 208 4.93 -8.88 5.48
C SER A 208 4.65 -8.04 6.72
N ASN A 209 5.72 -7.47 7.28
CA ASN A 209 5.61 -6.58 8.43
C ASN A 209 5.09 -7.28 9.71
N GLN A 210 5.56 -8.49 9.97
CA GLN A 210 5.27 -9.20 11.23
C GLN A 210 5.83 -8.43 12.43
N TYR A 211 7.14 -8.12 12.40
CA TYR A 211 7.82 -7.34 13.43
C TYR A 211 8.83 -6.35 12.83
N TRP A 212 9.89 -6.85 12.16
CA TRP A 212 10.97 -5.98 11.66
C TRP A 212 10.53 -5.11 10.50
N GLY A 213 9.65 -5.59 9.65
CA GLY A 213 9.04 -4.79 8.60
C GLY A 213 8.21 -3.66 9.18
N ALA A 214 7.42 -3.93 10.23
CA ALA A 214 6.64 -2.92 10.95
C ALA A 214 7.57 -1.90 11.65
N VAL A 215 8.59 -2.35 12.38
CA VAL A 215 9.59 -1.47 13.00
C VAL A 215 10.27 -0.59 11.95
N ASN A 216 10.64 -1.16 10.79
CA ASN A 216 11.29 -0.42 9.70
C ASN A 216 10.41 0.73 9.19
N TRP A 217 9.15 0.48 8.82
CA TRP A 217 8.31 1.55 8.30
C TRP A 217 7.88 2.56 9.38
N ILE A 218 7.59 2.11 10.61
CA ILE A 218 7.23 3.00 11.73
C ILE A 218 8.37 3.96 12.05
N THR A 219 9.61 3.48 12.08
CA THR A 219 10.76 4.32 12.41
C THR A 219 11.20 5.24 11.25
N LYS A 220 10.78 4.94 10.01
CA LYS A 220 10.86 5.84 8.85
C LYS A 220 9.75 6.89 8.80
N SER A 221 8.84 6.91 9.77
CA SER A 221 7.79 7.93 9.90
C SER A 221 8.28 9.15 10.71
N SER A 222 7.36 10.00 11.15
CA SER A 222 7.72 11.15 11.99
C SER A 222 7.78 10.79 13.48
N PRO A 223 8.63 11.45 14.28
CA PRO A 223 8.61 11.30 15.74
C PRO A 223 7.25 11.61 16.38
N ARG A 224 6.46 12.49 15.77
CA ARG A 224 5.08 12.79 16.20
C ARG A 224 4.17 11.59 16.01
N PHE A 225 4.30 10.88 14.90
CA PHE A 225 3.55 9.67 14.63
C PHE A 225 3.88 8.58 15.65
N VAL A 226 5.18 8.31 15.90
CA VAL A 226 5.60 7.32 16.91
C VAL A 226 5.07 7.65 18.31
N LYS A 227 5.08 8.94 18.69
CA LYS A 227 4.48 9.38 19.97
C LYS A 227 2.99 9.13 20.03
N LYS A 228 2.25 9.33 18.94
CA LYS A 228 0.82 9.00 18.83
C LYS A 228 0.61 7.49 18.95
N LEU A 229 1.35 6.72 18.15
CA LEU A 229 1.26 5.26 18.08
C LEU A 229 1.56 4.56 19.40
N THR A 230 2.34 5.18 20.29
CA THR A 230 2.79 4.58 21.56
C THR A 230 2.43 5.43 22.77
N ASP A 231 1.25 6.09 22.78
CA ASP A 231 0.85 6.96 23.90
C ASP A 231 0.35 6.16 25.11
N PRO A 232 1.11 6.04 26.21
CA PRO A 232 0.70 5.25 27.37
C PRO A 232 -0.57 5.79 28.05
N ARG A 233 -0.93 7.06 27.84
CA ARG A 233 -2.14 7.69 28.41
C ARG A 233 -3.42 7.15 27.77
N GLN A 234 -3.30 6.58 26.56
CA GLN A 234 -4.39 5.97 25.82
C GLN A 234 -4.47 4.45 26.00
N ALA A 235 -3.65 3.88 26.88
CA ALA A 235 -3.62 2.45 27.13
C ALA A 235 -4.93 1.93 27.75
N VAL A 236 -5.27 0.67 27.43
CA VAL A 236 -6.46 -0.01 27.99
C VAL A 236 -6.33 -0.26 29.49
N ASP A 237 -5.11 -0.53 29.96
CA ASP A 237 -4.79 -0.79 31.36
C ASP A 237 -3.33 -0.40 31.69
N ALA A 238 -2.93 -0.60 32.96
CA ALA A 238 -1.58 -0.26 33.45
C ALA A 238 -0.49 -1.12 32.80
N SER A 239 -0.72 -2.40 32.53
CA SER A 239 0.24 -3.29 31.86
C SER A 239 0.48 -2.85 30.42
N ALA A 240 -0.58 -2.53 29.69
CA ALA A 240 -0.49 -1.96 28.34
C ALA A 240 0.24 -0.61 28.34
N ALA A 241 0.01 0.25 29.32
CA ALA A 241 0.71 1.52 29.45
C ALA A 241 2.23 1.33 29.62
N GLU A 242 2.66 0.37 30.44
CA GLU A 242 4.07 0.04 30.61
C GLU A 242 4.70 -0.49 29.32
N ARG A 243 4.01 -1.41 28.63
CA ARG A 243 4.44 -1.97 27.33
C ARG A 243 4.56 -0.87 26.26
N LEU A 244 3.58 0.03 26.16
CA LEU A 244 3.63 1.17 25.24
C LEU A 244 4.78 2.11 25.56
N ALA A 245 5.04 2.40 26.86
CA ALA A 245 6.17 3.22 27.28
C ALA A 245 7.51 2.56 26.92
N LYS A 246 7.65 1.24 27.09
CA LYS A 246 8.82 0.47 26.67
C LYS A 246 9.01 0.52 25.15
N THR A 247 7.95 0.31 24.38
CA THR A 247 7.93 0.41 22.92
C THR A 247 8.36 1.81 22.44
N ARG A 248 7.83 2.86 23.08
CA ARG A 248 8.22 4.25 22.79
C ARG A 248 9.71 4.48 23.02
N ARG A 249 10.25 3.98 24.12
CA ARG A 249 11.70 4.09 24.45
C ARG A 249 12.59 3.39 23.41
N MET A 250 12.08 2.36 22.75
CA MET A 250 12.79 1.67 21.67
C MET A 250 12.62 2.40 20.32
N LEU A 251 11.40 2.70 19.90
CA LEU A 251 11.12 3.21 18.55
C LEU A 251 11.53 4.67 18.36
N LEU A 252 11.35 5.52 19.38
CA LEU A 252 11.56 6.96 19.23
C LEU A 252 13.03 7.34 18.96
N PRO A 253 14.04 6.77 19.65
CA PRO A 253 15.44 6.99 19.29
C PRO A 253 15.78 6.51 17.88
N LEU A 254 15.29 5.33 17.47
CA LEU A 254 15.50 4.81 16.12
C LEU A 254 14.91 5.75 15.06
N THR A 255 13.72 6.31 15.34
CA THR A 255 13.07 7.30 14.44
C THR A 255 13.92 8.57 14.36
N TRP A 256 14.41 9.11 15.49
CA TRP A 256 15.25 10.30 15.48
C TRP A 256 16.57 10.10 14.72
N LEU A 257 17.17 8.91 14.84
CA LEU A 257 18.39 8.56 14.11
C LEU A 257 18.15 8.43 12.58
N GLN A 258 16.95 8.05 12.14
CA GLN A 258 16.62 7.94 10.71
C GLN A 258 16.03 9.23 10.12
N PHE A 259 15.53 10.12 10.96
CA PHE A 259 14.83 11.34 10.54
C PHE A 259 15.64 12.25 9.60
N PRO A 260 16.95 12.44 9.78
CA PRO A 260 17.76 13.22 8.86
C PRO A 260 17.77 12.66 7.44
N LYS A 261 17.90 11.33 7.30
CA LYS A 261 17.86 10.66 5.99
C LYS A 261 16.49 10.81 5.34
N LEU A 262 15.41 10.58 6.07
CA LEU A 262 14.05 10.77 5.58
C LEU A 262 13.83 12.20 5.06
N LYS A 263 14.29 13.21 5.80
CA LYS A 263 14.17 14.62 5.40
C LYS A 263 15.08 14.99 4.23
N TYR A 264 16.28 14.41 4.17
CA TYR A 264 17.21 14.56 3.06
C TYR A 264 16.61 14.01 1.77
N ASP A 265 16.10 12.77 1.79
CA ASP A 265 15.52 12.12 0.62
C ASP A 265 14.30 12.90 0.11
N ALA A 266 13.44 13.37 1.01
CA ALA A 266 12.30 14.22 0.67
C ALA A 266 12.71 15.57 0.05
N ALA A 267 13.77 16.21 0.55
CA ALA A 267 14.30 17.45 0.00
C ALA A 267 14.96 17.21 -1.36
N LYS A 268 15.71 16.12 -1.50
CA LYS A 268 16.38 15.72 -2.76
C LYS A 268 15.35 15.46 -3.87
N ASN A 269 14.27 14.75 -3.59
CA ASN A 269 13.21 14.47 -4.56
C ASN A 269 12.48 15.76 -5.02
N ARG A 270 12.56 16.83 -4.23
CA ARG A 270 11.98 18.15 -4.54
C ARG A 270 13.01 19.18 -4.98
N TRP A 271 14.26 18.78 -5.15
CA TRP A 271 15.39 19.68 -5.46
C TRP A 271 15.12 20.62 -6.64
N GLN A 272 14.46 20.12 -7.69
CA GLN A 272 14.12 20.95 -8.85
C GLN A 272 13.03 22.02 -8.57
N LYS A 273 12.40 21.99 -7.38
CA LYS A 273 11.26 22.87 -7.03
C LYS A 273 11.67 24.19 -6.35
N GLY A 274 12.94 24.37 -5.92
CA GLY A 274 13.38 25.65 -5.36
C GLY A 274 14.68 25.66 -4.55
N VAL A 275 15.13 26.88 -4.22
CA VAL A 275 16.36 27.13 -3.45
C VAL A 275 16.29 26.59 -2.01
N LYS A 276 15.07 26.61 -1.42
CA LYS A 276 14.84 26.13 -0.03
C LYS A 276 15.14 24.64 0.09
N GLU A 277 14.68 23.83 -0.85
CA GLU A 277 14.87 22.38 -0.90
C GLU A 277 16.35 22.05 -1.09
N HIS A 278 17.05 22.82 -1.90
CA HIS A 278 18.51 22.74 -2.08
C HIS A 278 19.27 22.96 -0.79
N LEU A 279 19.00 24.06 -0.09
CA LEU A 279 19.64 24.40 1.17
C LEU A 279 19.33 23.34 2.25
N GLN A 280 18.09 22.86 2.30
CA GLN A 280 17.68 21.82 3.23
C GLN A 280 18.40 20.50 2.94
N ALA A 281 18.49 20.05 1.69
CA ALA A 281 19.24 18.86 1.31
C ALA A 281 20.72 18.99 1.65
N SER A 282 21.34 20.14 1.35
CA SER A 282 22.77 20.40 1.67
C SER A 282 23.03 20.34 3.17
N ALA A 283 22.19 20.95 3.99
CA ALA A 283 22.32 20.95 5.45
C ALA A 283 22.12 19.55 6.07
N LEU A 284 21.29 18.70 5.45
CA LEU A 284 20.97 17.36 5.94
C LEU A 284 21.91 16.27 5.38
N PHE A 285 22.80 16.59 4.45
CA PHE A 285 23.63 15.60 3.78
C PHE A 285 24.48 14.76 4.75
N ILE A 286 25.28 15.40 5.62
CA ILE A 286 26.13 14.70 6.60
C ILE A 286 25.29 13.93 7.63
N PRO A 287 24.26 14.52 8.29
CA PRO A 287 23.37 13.76 9.16
C PRO A 287 22.69 12.57 8.48
N ALA A 288 22.31 12.70 7.20
CA ALA A 288 21.70 11.62 6.44
C ALA A 288 22.68 10.47 6.16
N LEU A 289 23.94 10.77 5.87
CA LEU A 289 25.00 9.76 5.73
C LEU A 289 25.19 8.96 7.03
N LEU A 290 25.21 9.63 8.18
CA LEU A 290 25.33 8.98 9.50
C LEU A 290 24.13 8.08 9.82
N SER A 291 22.96 8.37 9.27
CA SER A 291 21.76 7.55 9.40
C SER A 291 21.78 6.28 8.51
N GLY A 292 22.61 6.28 7.47
CA GLY A 292 22.67 5.24 6.44
C GLY A 292 22.86 3.81 6.97
N PRO A 293 23.83 3.54 7.86
CA PRO A 293 24.06 2.19 8.41
C PRO A 293 22.85 1.62 9.16
N LEU A 294 22.17 2.42 9.99
CA LEU A 294 20.97 2.00 10.71
C LEU A 294 19.81 1.75 9.74
N TRP A 295 19.62 2.64 8.77
CA TRP A 295 18.62 2.50 7.73
C TRP A 295 18.77 1.17 6.99
N HIS A 296 19.96 0.89 6.50
CA HIS A 296 20.26 -0.34 5.78
C HIS A 296 20.17 -1.60 6.65
N TRP A 297 20.55 -1.51 7.93
CA TRP A 297 20.39 -2.63 8.86
C TRP A 297 18.92 -3.00 9.09
N LEU A 298 18.03 -2.01 9.24
CA LEU A 298 16.60 -2.25 9.39
C LEU A 298 15.97 -2.81 8.10
N GLU A 299 16.39 -2.33 6.94
CA GLU A 299 15.97 -2.90 5.65
C GLU A 299 16.35 -4.38 5.55
N LYS A 300 17.61 -4.71 5.83
CA LYS A 300 18.07 -6.11 5.83
C LYS A 300 17.29 -6.99 6.82
N LYS A 301 16.93 -6.46 7.99
CA LYS A 301 16.11 -7.20 8.96
C LYS A 301 14.70 -7.45 8.43
N SER A 302 14.08 -6.43 7.80
CA SER A 302 12.77 -6.54 7.16
C SER A 302 12.78 -7.53 5.99
N ASP A 303 13.84 -7.51 5.17
CA ASP A 303 14.00 -8.42 4.04
C ASP A 303 14.16 -9.88 4.49
N ARG A 304 15.00 -10.10 5.51
CA ARG A 304 15.16 -11.44 6.09
C ARG A 304 13.86 -11.96 6.69
N GLU A 305 13.11 -11.10 7.40
CA GLU A 305 11.80 -11.46 7.93
C GLU A 305 10.84 -11.89 6.81
N TRP A 306 10.81 -11.15 5.69
CA TRP A 306 10.03 -11.53 4.52
C TRP A 306 10.42 -12.91 4.00
N ASP A 307 11.70 -13.17 3.81
CA ASP A 307 12.18 -14.46 3.28
C ASP A 307 11.82 -15.64 4.21
N GLU A 308 11.94 -15.44 5.53
CA GLU A 308 11.71 -16.45 6.54
C GLU A 308 10.22 -16.65 6.90
N LYS A 309 9.42 -15.56 6.88
CA LYS A 309 8.08 -15.54 7.51
C LYS A 309 6.92 -15.16 6.59
N LYS A 310 7.16 -14.95 5.31
CA LYS A 310 6.10 -14.52 4.37
C LYS A 310 4.88 -15.43 4.28
N LEU A 311 4.96 -16.66 4.76
CA LEU A 311 3.82 -17.60 4.80
C LEU A 311 3.06 -17.58 6.14
N GLU A 312 3.58 -16.90 7.16
CA GLU A 312 2.91 -16.75 8.46
C GLU A 312 1.80 -15.69 8.36
N PRO A 313 0.53 -16.00 8.69
CA PRO A 313 -0.62 -15.10 8.45
C PRO A 313 -0.74 -13.94 9.45
N ASN A 314 0.32 -13.59 10.15
CA ASN A 314 0.39 -12.58 11.19
C ASN A 314 1.13 -11.30 10.75
N GLY A 315 1.22 -11.02 9.46
CA GLY A 315 1.77 -9.77 8.94
C GLY A 315 0.73 -8.65 8.91
N SER A 316 1.18 -7.39 8.95
CA SER A 316 0.29 -6.23 8.83
C SER A 316 0.06 -5.76 7.40
N GLU A 317 0.65 -6.43 6.43
CA GLU A 317 0.42 -6.29 4.99
C GLU A 317 0.25 -7.67 4.37
N MET A 318 -0.72 -7.83 3.49
CA MET A 318 -1.00 -9.09 2.81
C MET A 318 -0.89 -8.96 1.29
N PHE A 319 -0.47 -10.07 0.66
CA PHE A 319 -0.32 -10.26 -0.78
C PHE A 319 -1.14 -11.48 -1.16
N LEU A 320 -2.22 -11.30 -1.87
CA LEU A 320 -3.20 -12.33 -2.14
C LEU A 320 -3.25 -12.63 -3.63
N VAL A 321 -3.06 -13.90 -3.98
CA VAL A 321 -3.08 -14.39 -5.36
C VAL A 321 -4.31 -15.24 -5.59
N TYR A 322 -5.08 -14.88 -6.62
CA TYR A 322 -6.27 -15.64 -7.01
C TYR A 322 -6.18 -16.05 -8.48
N LYS A 323 -6.75 -17.19 -8.79
CA LYS A 323 -7.00 -17.63 -10.18
C LYS A 323 -8.49 -17.92 -10.34
N ARG A 324 -8.99 -17.74 -11.55
CA ARG A 324 -10.38 -18.14 -11.85
C ARG A 324 -10.52 -19.65 -11.63
N ALA A 325 -11.61 -20.07 -10.98
CA ALA A 325 -11.92 -21.51 -10.86
C ALA A 325 -12.22 -22.07 -12.26
N ALA A 326 -11.61 -23.23 -12.56
CA ALA A 326 -11.85 -23.94 -13.81
C ALA A 326 -13.29 -24.44 -13.91
#